data_44905a3fd7a9d308811d7395e24df2c2
#
_entry.id   44905a3fd7a9d308811d7395e24df2c2
#
_cell.length_a   1.000
_cell.length_b   1.000
_cell.length_c   1.000
_cell.angle_alpha   90.00
_cell.angle_beta   90.00
_cell.angle_gamma   90.00
#
_symmetry.space_group_name_H-M   'P 1'
#
loop_
_entity.id
_entity.type
_entity.pdbx_description
1 polymer ?
#
loop_
_entity_poly.entity_id
_entity_poly.type
_entity_poly.pdbx_seq_one_letter_code
_entity_poly.pdbx_strand_id
1 'polypeptide(L)'
;FMKHQDVSHIKCGKYIIATSKDEIPEIEKLKINGELNGVPGLRLVTGHEISSAEPDVKALMGVHVPTAGVMNSYELMKRFESMSKENGVLFAYRTGVSRIEKVNDGFTVHTDRGDSILAEVVINCAGLGSDMIAASCGIDLDAAGYRLKYCKGEYYKSENTGRMKSLVYPVPSPDGKSLGIHTRMFTDGTIVF
;
A
#
# COMPACT_ATOMS: atom_id res chain seq x y z
N PHE A 1 8.19 15.27 2.24
CA PHE A 1 8.60 14.53 3.44
C PHE A 1 9.83 13.67 3.16
N MET A 2 9.76 12.64 2.30
CA MET A 2 10.86 11.68 2.05
C MET A 2 12.19 12.34 1.71
N LYS A 3 12.20 13.33 0.80
CA LYS A 3 13.40 14.07 0.42
C LYS A 3 14.05 14.82 1.60
N HIS A 4 13.25 15.34 2.54
CA HIS A 4 13.74 16.08 3.72
C HIS A 4 14.10 15.17 4.90
N GLN A 5 13.77 13.90 4.82
CA GLN A 5 13.97 12.92 5.90
C GLN A 5 14.91 11.78 5.51
N ASP A 6 15.64 11.93 4.40
CA ASP A 6 16.62 10.95 3.89
C ASP A 6 16.05 9.54 3.71
N VAL A 7 14.78 9.46 3.27
CA VAL A 7 14.14 8.21 2.91
C VAL A 7 14.35 7.94 1.42
N SER A 8 15.00 6.83 1.10
CA SER A 8 15.25 6.42 -0.28
C SER A 8 13.96 6.26 -1.06
N HIS A 9 13.85 6.94 -2.20
CA HIS A 9 12.67 6.92 -3.05
C HIS A 9 13.00 7.22 -4.51
N ILE A 10 12.18 6.71 -5.42
CA ILE A 10 12.29 6.95 -6.85
C ILE A 10 10.90 7.40 -7.37
N LYS A 11 10.84 8.53 -8.02
CA LYS A 11 9.66 8.99 -8.75
C LYS A 11 9.74 8.46 -10.18
N CYS A 12 9.37 7.20 -10.38
CA CYS A 12 9.51 6.48 -11.65
C CYS A 12 8.28 6.59 -12.56
N GLY A 13 7.17 7.11 -12.07
CA GLY A 13 5.90 7.07 -12.78
C GLY A 13 5.27 5.67 -12.80
N LYS A 14 4.06 5.61 -13.35
CA LYS A 14 3.32 4.36 -13.50
C LYS A 14 2.47 4.39 -14.76
N TYR A 15 2.38 3.25 -15.45
CA TYR A 15 1.39 2.97 -16.47
C TYR A 15 0.36 1.99 -15.93
N ILE A 16 -0.93 2.27 -16.10
CA ILE A 16 -2.00 1.27 -15.97
C ILE A 16 -2.45 0.99 -17.39
N ILE A 17 -2.37 -0.27 -17.82
CA ILE A 17 -2.47 -0.63 -19.23
C ILE A 17 -3.68 -1.53 -19.51
N ALA A 18 -4.28 -1.34 -20.68
CA ALA A 18 -5.22 -2.26 -21.30
C ALA A 18 -4.52 -3.09 -22.35
N THR A 19 -4.66 -4.41 -22.27
CA THR A 19 -4.11 -5.39 -23.21
C THR A 19 -5.18 -5.89 -24.19
N SER A 20 -6.45 -5.69 -23.86
CA SER A 20 -7.61 -6.02 -24.70
C SER A 20 -8.52 -4.79 -24.92
N LYS A 21 -9.38 -4.84 -25.94
CA LYS A 21 -10.32 -3.75 -26.22
C LYS A 21 -11.36 -3.57 -25.11
N ASP A 22 -11.73 -4.65 -24.44
CA ASP A 22 -12.74 -4.65 -23.39
C ASP A 22 -12.26 -3.94 -22.11
N GLU A 23 -10.94 -3.80 -21.95
CA GLU A 23 -10.32 -3.09 -20.83
C GLU A 23 -10.21 -1.56 -21.06
N ILE A 24 -10.35 -1.09 -22.30
CA ILE A 24 -10.21 0.34 -22.64
C ILE A 24 -11.18 1.25 -21.85
N PRO A 25 -12.48 0.92 -21.73
CA PRO A 25 -13.40 1.75 -20.95
C PRO A 25 -12.98 1.90 -19.47
N GLU A 26 -12.31 0.88 -18.90
CA GLU A 26 -11.84 0.96 -17.53
C GLU A 26 -10.64 1.90 -17.38
N ILE A 27 -9.74 1.94 -18.37
CA ILE A 27 -8.64 2.91 -18.43
C ILE A 27 -9.18 4.35 -18.42
N GLU A 28 -10.25 4.62 -19.20
CA GLU A 28 -10.88 5.94 -19.25
C GLU A 28 -11.51 6.32 -17.90
N LYS A 29 -12.22 5.38 -17.25
CA LYS A 29 -12.77 5.60 -15.91
C LYS A 29 -11.68 5.87 -14.87
N LEU A 30 -10.57 5.11 -14.91
CA LEU A 30 -9.44 5.31 -14.00
C LEU A 30 -8.83 6.71 -14.16
N LYS A 31 -8.72 7.21 -15.41
CA LYS A 31 -8.28 8.57 -15.66
C LYS A 31 -9.22 9.60 -15.04
N ILE A 32 -10.52 9.49 -15.32
CA ILE A 32 -11.54 10.40 -14.78
C ILE A 32 -11.53 10.40 -13.25
N ASN A 33 -11.51 9.20 -12.64
CA ASN A 33 -11.45 9.06 -11.19
C ASN A 33 -10.18 9.68 -10.59
N GLY A 34 -9.04 9.49 -11.23
CA GLY A 34 -7.78 10.09 -10.80
C GLY A 34 -7.81 11.62 -10.87
N GLU A 35 -8.41 12.21 -11.91
CA GLU A 35 -8.59 13.65 -12.05
C GLU A 35 -9.53 14.22 -10.98
N LEU A 36 -10.64 13.53 -10.70
CA LEU A 36 -11.57 13.91 -9.63
C LEU A 36 -10.91 13.86 -8.25
N ASN A 37 -9.94 12.98 -8.05
CA ASN A 37 -9.13 12.89 -6.84
C ASN A 37 -7.90 13.82 -6.84
N GLY A 38 -7.78 14.73 -7.82
CA GLY A 38 -6.73 15.72 -7.87
C GLY A 38 -5.34 15.18 -8.21
N VAL A 39 -5.23 14.01 -8.85
CA VAL A 39 -3.93 13.46 -9.27
C VAL A 39 -3.40 14.27 -10.46
N PRO A 40 -2.27 14.99 -10.32
CA PRO A 40 -1.81 15.88 -11.37
C PRO A 40 -1.12 15.14 -12.52
N GLY A 41 -1.29 15.66 -13.75
CA GLY A 41 -0.54 15.21 -14.92
C GLY A 41 -0.94 13.85 -15.49
N LEU A 42 -2.12 13.35 -15.14
CA LEU A 42 -2.67 12.14 -15.75
C LEU A 42 -2.92 12.34 -17.23
N ARG A 43 -2.52 11.38 -18.05
CA ARG A 43 -2.84 11.38 -19.48
C ARG A 43 -3.11 10.00 -20.01
N LEU A 44 -4.04 9.89 -20.95
CA LEU A 44 -4.18 8.70 -21.77
C LEU A 44 -2.98 8.58 -22.70
N VAL A 45 -2.53 7.37 -22.90
CA VAL A 45 -1.38 7.04 -23.76
C VAL A 45 -1.71 5.86 -24.66
N THR A 46 -1.23 5.93 -25.88
CA THR A 46 -1.39 4.86 -26.85
C THR A 46 -0.42 3.70 -26.56
N GLY A 47 -0.71 2.51 -27.10
CA GLY A 47 0.20 1.36 -27.00
C GLY A 47 1.58 1.65 -27.61
N HIS A 48 1.64 2.47 -28.66
CA HIS A 48 2.91 2.90 -29.27
C HIS A 48 3.73 3.80 -28.33
N GLU A 49 3.10 4.76 -27.64
CA GLU A 49 3.80 5.59 -26.65
C GLU A 49 4.32 4.76 -25.48
N ILE A 50 3.52 3.77 -25.01
CA ILE A 50 3.92 2.85 -23.95
C ILE A 50 5.13 2.02 -24.38
N SER A 51 5.08 1.38 -25.55
CA SER A 51 6.19 0.55 -26.07
C SER A 51 7.44 1.34 -26.39
N SER A 52 7.31 2.63 -26.71
CA SER A 52 8.46 3.53 -26.89
C SER A 52 9.16 3.86 -25.56
N ALA A 53 8.40 3.97 -24.47
CA ALA A 53 8.93 4.25 -23.13
C ALA A 53 9.42 2.96 -22.44
N GLU A 54 8.66 1.88 -22.58
CA GLU A 54 8.87 0.56 -21.97
C GLU A 54 8.82 -0.52 -23.08
N PRO A 55 9.95 -0.81 -23.74
CA PRO A 55 9.97 -1.66 -24.97
C PRO A 55 9.46 -3.09 -24.76
N ASP A 56 9.54 -3.61 -23.55
CA ASP A 56 9.10 -4.96 -23.22
C ASP A 56 7.61 -5.03 -22.84
N VAL A 57 6.91 -3.90 -22.86
CA VAL A 57 5.47 -3.79 -22.51
C VAL A 57 4.62 -3.72 -23.77
N LYS A 58 3.66 -4.64 -23.89
CA LYS A 58 2.66 -4.66 -24.96
C LYS A 58 1.31 -4.24 -24.42
N ALA A 59 0.75 -3.16 -24.93
CA ALA A 59 -0.55 -2.65 -24.56
C ALA A 59 -1.27 -2.03 -25.77
N LEU A 60 -2.59 -1.93 -25.69
CA LEU A 60 -3.39 -1.19 -26.67
C LEU A 60 -3.50 0.29 -26.28
N MET A 61 -3.68 0.54 -25.00
CA MET A 61 -3.88 1.87 -24.42
C MET A 61 -3.51 1.83 -22.93
N GLY A 62 -3.30 2.98 -22.32
CA GLY A 62 -3.10 3.10 -20.88
C GLY A 62 -3.33 4.49 -20.34
N VAL A 63 -3.26 4.61 -19.03
CA VAL A 63 -3.13 5.89 -18.33
C VAL A 63 -1.75 6.00 -17.71
N HIS A 64 -1.07 7.10 -17.99
CA HIS A 64 0.21 7.45 -17.38
C HIS A 64 0.00 8.28 -16.14
N VAL A 65 0.60 7.87 -15.03
CA VAL A 65 0.55 8.53 -13.71
C VAL A 65 1.96 9.01 -13.35
N PRO A 66 2.34 10.24 -13.70
CA PRO A 66 3.72 10.73 -13.56
C PRO A 66 4.14 10.95 -12.10
N THR A 67 3.20 11.04 -11.19
CA THR A 67 3.46 11.27 -9.76
C THR A 67 3.68 9.99 -8.96
N ALA A 68 3.47 8.83 -9.56
CA ALA A 68 3.73 7.54 -8.92
C ALA A 68 5.23 7.31 -8.70
N GLY A 69 5.55 6.52 -7.70
CA GLY A 69 6.92 6.17 -7.37
C GLY A 69 6.99 5.07 -6.32
N VAL A 70 8.19 4.74 -5.94
CA VAL A 70 8.50 3.75 -4.89
C VAL A 70 9.35 4.38 -3.81
N MET A 71 9.27 3.85 -2.61
CA MET A 71 10.09 4.29 -1.48
C MET A 71 10.55 3.08 -0.66
N ASN A 72 11.61 3.25 0.09
CA ASN A 72 12.03 2.28 1.07
C ASN A 72 11.16 2.39 2.32
N SER A 73 10.19 1.47 2.45
CA SER A 73 9.24 1.47 3.57
C SER A 73 9.91 1.18 4.92
N TYR A 74 11.03 0.44 4.93
CA TYR A 74 11.79 0.18 6.15
C TYR A 74 12.45 1.47 6.68
N GLU A 75 13.12 2.23 5.81
CA GLU A 75 13.71 3.51 6.18
C GLU A 75 12.64 4.50 6.66
N LEU A 76 11.49 4.53 5.99
CA LEU A 76 10.36 5.37 6.40
C LEU A 76 9.87 5.01 7.81
N MET A 77 9.68 3.71 8.10
CA MET A 77 9.29 3.26 9.43
C MET A 77 10.32 3.61 10.50
N LYS A 78 11.61 3.41 10.21
CA LYS A 78 12.69 3.80 11.09
C LYS A 78 12.71 5.30 11.36
N ARG A 79 12.45 6.10 10.35
CA ARG A 79 12.37 7.55 10.51
C ARG A 79 11.18 7.98 11.36
N PHE A 80 10.01 7.38 11.15
CA PHE A 80 8.85 7.64 12.02
C PHE A 80 9.10 7.21 13.47
N GLU A 81 9.74 6.08 13.69
CA GLU A 81 10.15 5.63 15.02
C GLU A 81 11.06 6.65 15.71
N SER A 82 12.10 7.12 15.01
CA SER A 82 13.03 8.13 15.55
C SER A 82 12.29 9.42 15.90
N MET A 83 11.52 9.96 14.97
CA MET A 83 10.74 11.19 15.19
C MET A 83 9.75 11.05 16.35
N SER A 84 9.12 9.89 16.49
CA SER A 84 8.20 9.63 17.60
C SER A 84 8.93 9.62 18.94
N LYS A 85 10.10 8.99 19.02
CA LYS A 85 10.94 9.01 20.23
C LYS A 85 11.40 10.42 20.58
N GLU A 86 11.81 11.20 19.60
CA GLU A 86 12.19 12.61 19.77
C GLU A 86 11.03 13.47 20.34
N ASN A 87 9.79 13.05 20.08
CA ASN A 87 8.57 13.68 20.61
C ASN A 87 7.99 12.99 21.86
N GLY A 88 8.77 12.16 22.53
CA GLY A 88 8.41 11.56 23.82
C GLY A 88 7.49 10.35 23.75
N VAL A 89 7.28 9.77 22.56
CA VAL A 89 6.49 8.53 22.41
C VAL A 89 7.26 7.34 23.00
N LEU A 90 6.58 6.58 23.84
CA LEU A 90 7.11 5.34 24.43
C LEU A 90 6.81 4.15 23.51
N PHE A 91 7.80 3.30 23.30
CA PHE A 91 7.68 2.08 22.52
C PHE A 91 7.85 0.86 23.42
N ALA A 92 6.86 -0.02 23.46
CA ALA A 92 6.91 -1.30 24.14
C ALA A 92 7.09 -2.44 23.12
N TYR A 93 8.34 -2.73 22.75
CA TYR A 93 8.65 -3.82 21.85
C TYR A 93 8.49 -5.19 22.51
N ARG A 94 8.20 -6.20 21.67
CA ARG A 94 7.99 -7.58 22.13
C ARG A 94 6.91 -7.69 23.23
N THR A 95 5.92 -6.83 23.15
CA THR A 95 4.81 -6.74 24.09
C THR A 95 3.52 -6.84 23.27
N GLY A 96 2.87 -7.98 23.34
CA GLY A 96 1.60 -8.23 22.67
C GLY A 96 0.44 -7.67 23.49
N VAL A 97 -0.57 -7.14 22.81
CA VAL A 97 -1.84 -6.80 23.42
C VAL A 97 -2.68 -8.08 23.49
N SER A 98 -3.04 -8.49 24.70
CA SER A 98 -3.86 -9.68 24.95
C SER A 98 -5.35 -9.39 24.98
N ARG A 99 -5.74 -8.22 25.52
CA ARG A 99 -7.13 -7.78 25.65
C ARG A 99 -7.22 -6.29 25.83
N ILE A 100 -8.34 -5.70 25.37
CA ILE A 100 -8.68 -4.30 25.65
C ILE A 100 -10.06 -4.28 26.29
N GLU A 101 -10.17 -3.61 27.43
CA GLU A 101 -11.43 -3.40 28.13
C GLU A 101 -11.82 -1.94 28.08
N LYS A 102 -13.07 -1.67 27.72
CA LYS A 102 -13.65 -0.34 27.85
C LYS A 102 -13.96 -0.08 29.34
N VAL A 103 -13.48 1.05 29.84
CA VAL A 103 -13.75 1.56 31.17
C VAL A 103 -14.45 2.92 31.06
N ASN A 104 -14.89 3.52 32.18
CA ASN A 104 -15.72 4.73 32.19
C ASN A 104 -15.11 5.88 31.37
N ASP A 105 -13.80 6.13 31.51
CA ASP A 105 -13.10 7.27 30.89
C ASP A 105 -12.00 6.83 29.92
N GLY A 106 -12.17 5.69 29.23
CA GLY A 106 -11.18 5.22 28.27
C GLY A 106 -11.11 3.70 28.15
N PHE A 107 -9.91 3.19 28.11
CA PHE A 107 -9.62 1.79 27.88
C PHE A 107 -8.48 1.30 28.78
N THR A 108 -8.60 0.08 29.28
CA THR A 108 -7.48 -0.63 29.86
C THR A 108 -6.93 -1.63 28.83
N VAL A 109 -5.69 -1.44 28.44
CA VAL A 109 -4.98 -2.30 27.49
C VAL A 109 -4.14 -3.29 28.29
N HIS A 110 -4.43 -4.58 28.19
CA HIS A 110 -3.70 -5.66 28.87
C HIS A 110 -2.66 -6.25 27.92
N THR A 111 -1.49 -6.56 28.46
CA THR A 111 -0.40 -7.16 27.70
C THR A 111 -0.23 -8.65 28.00
N ASP A 112 0.46 -9.35 27.12
CA ASP A 112 0.85 -10.76 27.28
C ASP A 112 1.92 -10.97 28.37
N ARG A 113 2.46 -9.87 28.93
CA ARG A 113 3.41 -9.86 30.05
C ARG A 113 2.77 -9.67 31.41
N GLY A 114 1.45 -9.51 31.45
CA GLY A 114 0.70 -9.28 32.68
C GLY A 114 0.61 -7.81 33.10
N ASP A 115 1.20 -6.91 32.32
CA ASP A 115 1.06 -5.46 32.55
C ASP A 115 -0.27 -4.95 32.00
N SER A 116 -0.72 -3.79 32.48
CA SER A 116 -1.85 -3.07 31.93
C SER A 116 -1.59 -1.57 31.86
N ILE A 117 -2.15 -0.93 30.82
CA ILE A 117 -2.00 0.48 30.55
C ILE A 117 -3.38 1.10 30.43
N LEU A 118 -3.63 2.19 31.13
CA LEU A 118 -4.84 2.99 30.98
C LEU A 118 -4.62 4.02 29.86
N ALA A 119 -5.56 4.12 28.92
CA ALA A 119 -5.50 5.04 27.80
C ALA A 119 -6.89 5.64 27.52
N GLU A 120 -6.95 6.94 27.26
CA GLU A 120 -8.20 7.61 26.85
C GLU A 120 -8.63 7.17 25.45
N VAL A 121 -7.66 6.95 24.55
CA VAL A 121 -7.89 6.56 23.15
C VAL A 121 -6.96 5.42 22.78
N VAL A 122 -7.47 4.44 22.08
CA VAL A 122 -6.70 3.33 21.47
C VAL A 122 -6.87 3.34 19.96
N ILE A 123 -5.75 3.34 19.24
CA ILE A 123 -5.73 3.26 17.79
C ILE A 123 -5.20 1.87 17.39
N ASN A 124 -6.06 1.08 16.78
CA ASN A 124 -5.71 -0.27 16.36
C ASN A 124 -5.02 -0.26 14.98
N CYS A 125 -3.71 -0.46 14.98
CA CYS A 125 -2.87 -0.59 13.79
C CYS A 125 -2.20 -1.97 13.72
N ALA A 126 -2.84 -3.03 14.23
CA ALA A 126 -2.25 -4.37 14.37
C ALA A 126 -2.16 -5.17 13.05
N GLY A 127 -2.36 -4.54 11.88
CA GLY A 127 -2.20 -5.18 10.57
C GLY A 127 -3.09 -6.42 10.43
N LEU A 128 -2.50 -7.57 10.12
CA LEU A 128 -3.23 -8.84 9.98
C LEU A 128 -3.86 -9.38 11.27
N GLY A 129 -3.55 -8.80 12.43
CA GLY A 129 -4.16 -9.13 13.72
C GLY A 129 -5.20 -8.10 14.17
N SER A 130 -5.54 -7.12 13.34
CA SER A 130 -6.41 -6.01 13.74
C SER A 130 -7.84 -6.43 14.07
N ASP A 131 -8.37 -7.43 13.40
CA ASP A 131 -9.70 -8.00 13.71
C ASP A 131 -9.72 -8.69 15.08
N MET A 132 -8.66 -9.41 15.42
CA MET A 132 -8.52 -10.04 16.75
C MET A 132 -8.46 -8.99 17.87
N ILE A 133 -7.74 -7.90 17.67
CA ILE A 133 -7.73 -6.77 18.61
C ILE A 133 -9.10 -6.13 18.71
N ALA A 134 -9.82 -5.92 17.61
CA ALA A 134 -11.18 -5.39 17.61
C ALA A 134 -12.13 -6.31 18.38
N ALA A 135 -12.04 -7.63 18.17
CA ALA A 135 -12.83 -8.62 18.92
C ALA A 135 -12.55 -8.55 20.43
N SER A 136 -11.28 -8.35 20.84
CA SER A 136 -10.93 -8.22 22.24
C SER A 136 -11.53 -7.01 22.93
N CYS A 137 -11.97 -5.99 22.15
CA CYS A 137 -12.72 -4.85 22.63
C CYS A 137 -14.24 -5.08 22.71
N GLY A 138 -14.72 -6.31 22.47
CA GLY A 138 -16.13 -6.65 22.45
C GLY A 138 -16.87 -6.31 21.15
N ILE A 139 -16.14 -6.03 20.07
CA ILE A 139 -16.76 -5.79 18.76
C ILE A 139 -17.11 -7.13 18.13
N ASP A 140 -18.41 -7.30 17.77
CA ASP A 140 -18.85 -8.40 16.94
C ASP A 140 -18.33 -8.20 15.50
N LEU A 141 -17.31 -8.97 15.12
CA LEU A 141 -16.64 -8.83 13.82
C LEU A 141 -17.55 -9.15 12.64
N ASP A 142 -18.48 -10.07 12.80
CA ASP A 142 -19.36 -10.48 11.71
C ASP A 142 -20.49 -9.45 11.52
N ALA A 143 -21.11 -8.99 12.59
CA ALA A 143 -22.10 -7.94 12.55
C ALA A 143 -21.51 -6.59 12.05
N ALA A 144 -20.27 -6.28 12.41
CA ALA A 144 -19.56 -5.07 11.97
C ALA A 144 -18.95 -5.20 10.57
N GLY A 145 -18.87 -6.39 10.00
CA GLY A 145 -18.20 -6.63 8.72
C GLY A 145 -16.66 -6.44 8.76
N TYR A 146 -16.05 -6.58 9.92
CA TYR A 146 -14.62 -6.29 10.15
C TYR A 146 -13.72 -7.52 10.12
N ARG A 147 -14.28 -8.71 9.89
CA ARG A 147 -13.48 -9.94 9.80
C ARG A 147 -12.55 -9.88 8.60
N LEU A 148 -11.25 -10.01 8.83
CA LEU A 148 -10.25 -10.02 7.78
C LEU A 148 -10.35 -11.28 6.91
N LYS A 149 -10.16 -11.09 5.62
CA LYS A 149 -10.02 -12.16 4.63
C LYS A 149 -8.64 -12.04 4.01
N TYR A 150 -7.85 -13.09 4.14
CA TYR A 150 -6.45 -13.08 3.70
C TYR A 150 -6.34 -13.41 2.21
N CYS A 151 -5.52 -12.65 1.51
CA CYS A 151 -5.11 -12.92 0.14
C CYS A 151 -3.58 -12.90 0.08
N LYS A 152 -2.98 -13.99 -0.41
CA LYS A 152 -1.53 -14.10 -0.56
C LYS A 152 -1.10 -13.50 -1.90
N GLY A 153 -0.18 -12.54 -1.88
CA GLY A 153 0.56 -12.10 -3.06
C GLY A 153 1.87 -12.89 -3.21
N GLU A 154 2.17 -13.32 -4.40
CA GLU A 154 3.44 -13.98 -4.74
C GLU A 154 4.20 -13.11 -5.73
N TYR A 155 5.51 -13.03 -5.57
CA TYR A 155 6.38 -12.24 -6.43
C TYR A 155 7.50 -13.09 -6.98
N TYR A 156 7.80 -12.89 -8.25
CA TYR A 156 8.89 -13.55 -8.95
C TYR A 156 9.95 -12.51 -9.31
N LYS A 157 11.19 -12.78 -8.94
CA LYS A 157 12.34 -11.97 -9.34
C LYS A 157 12.90 -12.51 -10.65
N SER A 158 13.10 -11.64 -11.63
CA SER A 158 13.80 -11.97 -12.88
C SER A 158 15.12 -11.22 -12.94
N GLU A 159 16.18 -11.89 -13.40
CA GLU A 159 17.51 -11.30 -13.56
C GLU A 159 17.62 -10.36 -14.76
N ASN A 160 16.66 -10.41 -15.69
CA ASN A 160 16.68 -9.68 -16.96
C ASN A 160 15.75 -8.46 -17.01
N THR A 161 15.37 -7.90 -15.87
CA THR A 161 14.38 -6.79 -15.79
C THR A 161 14.97 -5.39 -15.84
N GLY A 162 16.27 -5.24 -16.07
CA GLY A 162 17.01 -3.98 -16.02
C GLY A 162 16.62 -2.91 -17.06
N ARG A 163 15.58 -3.15 -17.88
CA ARG A 163 15.11 -2.19 -18.90
C ARG A 163 13.90 -1.38 -18.48
N MET A 164 13.15 -1.84 -17.48
CA MET A 164 11.92 -1.13 -17.06
C MET A 164 12.27 0.10 -16.23
N LYS A 165 11.67 1.22 -16.60
CA LYS A 165 11.88 2.53 -15.97
C LYS A 165 10.71 2.96 -15.11
N SER A 166 9.52 2.42 -15.37
CA SER A 166 8.26 2.77 -14.72
C SER A 166 7.56 1.55 -14.14
N LEU A 167 6.67 1.77 -13.21
CA LEU A 167 5.75 0.73 -12.75
C LEU A 167 4.72 0.44 -13.85
N VAL A 168 4.39 -0.83 -14.07
CA VAL A 168 3.38 -1.25 -15.04
C VAL A 168 2.37 -2.15 -14.36
N TYR A 169 1.10 -1.78 -14.43
CA TYR A 169 -0.03 -2.47 -13.82
C TYR A 169 -1.08 -2.77 -14.88
N PRO A 170 -1.73 -3.91 -14.85
CA PRO A 170 -2.94 -4.12 -15.64
C PRO A 170 -4.10 -3.32 -15.06
N VAL A 171 -5.21 -3.27 -15.79
CA VAL A 171 -6.50 -2.85 -15.21
C VAL A 171 -6.83 -3.71 -14.00
N PRO A 172 -7.35 -3.14 -12.91
CA PRO A 172 -7.80 -3.92 -11.77
C PRO A 172 -8.82 -4.98 -12.16
N SER A 173 -8.73 -6.15 -11.54
CA SER A 173 -9.71 -7.21 -11.73
C SER A 173 -11.13 -6.71 -11.39
N PRO A 174 -12.16 -7.03 -12.19
CA PRO A 174 -13.54 -6.59 -11.96
C PRO A 174 -14.11 -7.00 -10.60
N ASP A 175 -13.63 -8.11 -10.03
CA ASP A 175 -14.06 -8.60 -8.71
C ASP A 175 -13.29 -7.94 -7.53
N GLY A 176 -12.35 -7.06 -7.82
CA GLY A 176 -11.55 -6.34 -6.84
C GLY A 176 -10.60 -7.20 -5.99
N LYS A 177 -10.46 -8.50 -6.29
CA LYS A 177 -9.69 -9.43 -5.46
C LYS A 177 -8.23 -9.56 -5.87
N SER A 178 -7.87 -9.15 -7.08
CA SER A 178 -6.52 -9.25 -7.60
C SER A 178 -6.08 -7.96 -8.26
N LEU A 179 -4.80 -7.62 -8.09
CA LEU A 179 -4.14 -6.54 -8.84
C LEU A 179 -3.60 -7.03 -10.20
N GLY A 180 -3.76 -8.33 -10.51
CA GLY A 180 -3.14 -8.94 -11.66
C GLY A 180 -1.61 -9.01 -11.55
N ILE A 181 -0.95 -9.48 -12.60
CA ILE A 181 0.52 -9.48 -12.68
C ILE A 181 0.97 -8.04 -12.90
N HIS A 182 1.69 -7.49 -11.96
CA HIS A 182 2.17 -6.11 -12.01
C HIS A 182 3.63 -6.02 -11.59
N THR A 183 4.31 -4.99 -12.04
CA THR A 183 5.70 -4.75 -11.66
C THR A 183 5.79 -4.08 -10.30
N ARG A 184 6.74 -4.52 -9.49
CA ARG A 184 7.20 -3.80 -8.30
C ARG A 184 8.68 -3.49 -8.45
N MET A 185 9.02 -2.24 -8.28
CA MET A 185 10.40 -1.76 -8.31
C MET A 185 10.86 -1.48 -6.88
N PHE A 186 12.10 -1.78 -6.58
CA PHE A 186 12.77 -1.39 -5.34
C PHE A 186 13.68 -0.19 -5.57
N THR A 187 14.07 0.48 -4.50
CA THR A 187 14.94 1.67 -4.58
C THR A 187 16.37 1.37 -5.03
N ASP A 188 16.77 0.11 -5.04
CA ASP A 188 18.04 -0.37 -5.61
C ASP A 188 17.94 -0.72 -7.12
N GLY A 189 16.76 -0.52 -7.72
CA GLY A 189 16.51 -0.85 -9.12
C GLY A 189 16.08 -2.29 -9.38
N THR A 190 16.01 -3.14 -8.37
CA THR A 190 15.47 -4.50 -8.50
C THR A 190 14.00 -4.45 -8.89
N ILE A 191 13.59 -5.27 -9.86
CA ILE A 191 12.20 -5.41 -10.30
C ILE A 191 11.72 -6.83 -10.03
N VAL A 192 10.49 -6.93 -9.55
CA VAL A 192 9.76 -8.18 -9.36
C VAL A 192 8.35 -8.07 -9.95
N PHE A 193 7.73 -9.20 -10.25
CA PHE A 193 6.40 -9.32 -10.82
C PHE A 193 5.49 -10.11 -9.91
#